data_ea1c1485e0cf719f37a06499ed5dc093
#
_entry.id   ea1c1485e0cf719f37a06499ed5dc093
#
_cell.length_a   1.000
_cell.length_b   1.000
_cell.length_c   1.000
_cell.angle_alpha   90.00
_cell.angle_beta   90.00
_cell.angle_gamma   90.00
#
_symmetry.space_group_name_H-M   'P 1'
#
loop_
_entity.id
_entity.type
_entity.pdbx_description
1 polymer ?
#
loop_
_entity_poly.entity_id
_entity_poly.type
_entity_poly.pdbx_seq_one_letter_code
_entity_poly.pdbx_strand_id
1 'polypeptide(L)'
;MRVTDEGENSDVVLQGSEASLPEASKYSWYVLLVLVIVYILNFIDRQILSILAVDIKADLGLTDADMGFLGGAAFAVFYALFGIPLGRLADNWSRVKLLSIGLALWSIMTALSGFARNQVELTLARMGVGVGEATASPTAYSLISDYFPKRQRATALAIYSSGLYIGGGVSLFIGALIVQGWNEVYPQGGPLGLVGWQAAFLAVGIPGVLVGLWVASLREPKRGAMDGLETPVHSAPFRAFISDLSMIVPPFTLLGAWQRGPGALTINVATGAAIAAFAYWMIQLTGNFPQWSAVGFGYYAVFSWASTLRAKDPATFRLIWGTPAFICTTIGYGLVALAAYALAFWSAPYAEIVLGLPKQELAFILGANGAVSGFLGVIIGGRVADFLRTKNPAGRILVVILGVLG
;
A
#
# COMPACT_ATOMS: atom_id res chain seq x y z
N MET A 1 -66.22 46.48 20.50
CA MET A 1 -64.96 47.19 20.68
C MET A 1 -63.94 46.61 19.69
N ARG A 2 -63.49 47.43 18.73
CA ARG A 2 -62.74 47.04 17.52
C ARG A 2 -61.34 46.61 17.90
N VAL A 3 -60.88 45.50 17.38
CA VAL A 3 -59.42 45.07 17.31
C VAL A 3 -59.01 45.29 15.88
N THR A 4 -58.10 46.23 15.68
CA THR A 4 -57.44 46.51 14.41
C THR A 4 -56.35 45.54 14.16
N ASP A 5 -56.41 44.95 13.00
CA ASP A 5 -55.44 44.08 12.38
C ASP A 5 -54.33 44.96 11.77
N GLU A 6 -53.10 44.80 12.19
CA GLU A 6 -51.91 45.29 11.48
C GLU A 6 -50.98 44.14 11.22
N GLY A 7 -51.13 43.57 10.02
CA GLY A 7 -50.21 42.66 9.44
C GLY A 7 -48.93 43.38 9.03
N GLU A 8 -47.84 43.10 9.71
CA GLU A 8 -46.50 43.51 9.29
C GLU A 8 -45.80 42.30 8.64
N ASN A 9 -45.83 42.40 7.34
CA ASN A 9 -45.16 41.48 6.42
C ASN A 9 -43.64 41.67 6.55
N SER A 10 -42.98 40.87 7.32
CA SER A 10 -41.51 40.80 7.35
C SER A 10 -41.04 39.66 6.48
N ASP A 11 -41.02 39.90 5.16
CA ASP A 11 -40.21 39.14 4.20
C ASP A 11 -38.73 39.36 4.55
N VAL A 12 -38.23 38.59 5.50
CA VAL A 12 -36.77 38.40 5.69
C VAL A 12 -36.28 37.58 4.52
N VAL A 13 -35.94 38.28 3.44
CA VAL A 13 -35.14 37.74 2.34
C VAL A 13 -33.82 37.29 2.95
N LEU A 14 -33.73 35.99 3.22
CA LEU A 14 -32.47 35.33 3.46
C LEU A 14 -31.61 35.42 2.18
N GLN A 15 -30.96 36.57 1.99
CA GLN A 15 -29.81 36.69 1.13
C GLN A 15 -28.67 35.91 1.82
N GLY A 16 -28.79 34.57 1.78
CA GLY A 16 -27.65 33.72 1.96
C GLY A 16 -26.67 34.02 0.83
N SER A 17 -25.59 34.75 1.15
CA SER A 17 -24.43 34.80 0.25
C SER A 17 -24.12 33.36 -0.16
N GLU A 18 -24.28 33.05 -1.42
CA GLU A 18 -23.65 31.84 -2.00
C GLU A 18 -22.14 32.01 -1.82
N ALA A 19 -21.66 31.67 -0.63
CA ALA A 19 -20.24 31.50 -0.40
C ALA A 19 -19.81 30.46 -1.42
N SER A 20 -19.09 30.90 -2.44
CA SER A 20 -18.55 30.00 -3.49
C SER A 20 -17.90 28.84 -2.82
N LEU A 21 -18.45 27.63 -3.04
CA LEU A 21 -17.92 26.41 -2.46
C LEU A 21 -16.41 26.35 -2.76
N PRO A 22 -15.57 26.04 -1.78
CA PRO A 22 -14.12 26.03 -1.97
C PRO A 22 -13.74 25.15 -3.15
N GLU A 23 -13.01 25.69 -4.10
CA GLU A 23 -12.46 24.94 -5.24
C GLU A 23 -11.02 24.54 -4.95
N ALA A 24 -10.59 23.42 -5.57
CA ALA A 24 -9.21 23.00 -5.45
C ALA A 24 -8.29 24.03 -6.14
N SER A 25 -7.28 24.50 -5.43
CA SER A 25 -6.30 25.44 -5.94
C SER A 25 -5.40 24.81 -7.02
N LYS A 26 -4.73 25.63 -7.83
CA LYS A 26 -3.71 25.12 -8.76
C LYS A 26 -2.63 24.34 -8.02
N TYR A 27 -2.29 24.74 -6.81
CA TYR A 27 -1.33 24.03 -5.96
C TYR A 27 -1.83 22.66 -5.53
N SER A 28 -3.13 22.50 -5.28
CA SER A 28 -3.73 21.17 -4.97
C SER A 28 -3.53 20.19 -6.11
N TRP A 29 -3.71 20.62 -7.35
CA TRP A 29 -3.46 19.79 -8.54
C TRP A 29 -1.97 19.46 -8.74
N TYR A 30 -1.09 20.40 -8.45
CA TYR A 30 0.36 20.15 -8.43
C TYR A 30 0.73 19.09 -7.39
N VAL A 31 0.19 19.18 -6.17
CA VAL A 31 0.41 18.16 -5.14
C VAL A 31 -0.13 16.81 -5.58
N LEU A 32 -1.31 16.76 -6.19
CA LEU A 32 -1.87 15.53 -6.74
C LEU A 32 -0.95 14.89 -7.78
N LEU A 33 -0.39 15.69 -8.71
CA LEU A 33 0.58 15.21 -9.69
C LEU A 33 1.79 14.57 -9.01
N VAL A 34 2.37 15.22 -7.99
CA VAL A 34 3.50 14.66 -7.24
C VAL A 34 3.09 13.36 -6.54
N LEU A 35 1.92 13.29 -5.91
CA LEU A 35 1.42 12.07 -5.28
C LEU A 35 1.19 10.94 -6.28
N VAL A 36 0.73 11.23 -7.50
CA VAL A 36 0.61 10.25 -8.58
C VAL A 36 1.99 9.70 -8.97
N ILE A 37 3.00 10.57 -9.11
CA ILE A 37 4.38 10.14 -9.40
C ILE A 37 4.92 9.25 -8.29
N VAL A 38 4.70 9.61 -7.02
CA VAL A 38 5.06 8.77 -5.86
C VAL A 38 4.39 7.41 -5.93
N TYR A 39 3.11 7.36 -6.33
CA TYR A 39 2.36 6.10 -6.41
C TYR A 39 2.80 5.24 -7.61
N ILE A 40 3.17 5.87 -8.72
CA ILE A 40 3.80 5.20 -9.86
C ILE A 40 5.13 4.55 -9.42
N LEU A 41 6.01 5.28 -8.72
CA LEU A 41 7.28 4.74 -8.20
C LEU A 41 7.02 3.57 -7.24
N ASN A 42 6.04 3.69 -6.35
CA ASN A 42 5.66 2.64 -5.42
C ASN A 42 5.32 1.32 -6.14
N PHE A 43 4.55 1.41 -7.25
CA PHE A 43 4.22 0.22 -8.04
C PHE A 43 5.33 -0.25 -8.97
N ILE A 44 6.23 0.64 -9.40
CA ILE A 44 7.45 0.24 -10.10
C ILE A 44 8.31 -0.64 -9.18
N ASP A 45 8.55 -0.20 -7.92
CA ASP A 45 9.35 -0.95 -6.95
C ASP A 45 8.76 -2.32 -6.59
N ARG A 46 7.43 -2.44 -6.57
CA ARG A 46 6.76 -3.72 -6.32
C ARG A 46 6.86 -4.67 -7.51
N GLN A 47 6.65 -4.16 -8.71
CA GLN A 47 6.46 -4.99 -9.90
C GLN A 47 7.78 -5.31 -10.61
N ILE A 48 8.84 -4.51 -10.40
CA ILE A 48 10.13 -4.73 -11.06
C ILE A 48 10.73 -6.09 -10.73
N LEU A 49 10.49 -6.61 -9.53
CA LEU A 49 10.97 -7.93 -9.12
C LEU A 49 10.40 -9.05 -10.02
N SER A 50 9.19 -8.89 -10.58
CA SER A 50 8.57 -9.86 -11.47
C SER A 50 9.35 -10.05 -12.77
N ILE A 51 9.68 -8.93 -13.46
CA ILE A 51 10.43 -9.01 -14.73
C ILE A 51 11.89 -9.41 -14.55
N LEU A 52 12.44 -9.17 -13.35
CA LEU A 52 13.82 -9.53 -12.99
C LEU A 52 13.92 -10.93 -12.37
N ALA A 53 12.79 -11.62 -12.13
CA ALA A 53 12.76 -12.85 -11.33
C ALA A 53 13.64 -13.95 -11.90
N VAL A 54 13.66 -14.13 -13.21
CA VAL A 54 14.46 -15.16 -13.89
C VAL A 54 15.96 -14.90 -13.74
N ASP A 55 16.38 -13.64 -13.92
CA ASP A 55 17.79 -13.26 -13.78
C ASP A 55 18.27 -13.39 -12.33
N ILE A 56 17.48 -12.91 -11.36
CA ILE A 56 17.78 -13.00 -9.93
C ILE A 56 17.88 -14.46 -9.50
N LYS A 57 16.94 -15.29 -9.94
CA LYS A 57 16.92 -16.73 -9.65
C LYS A 57 18.16 -17.42 -10.19
N ALA A 58 18.56 -17.11 -11.42
CA ALA A 58 19.73 -17.69 -12.06
C ALA A 58 21.05 -17.24 -11.39
N ASP A 59 21.17 -15.95 -11.05
CA ASP A 59 22.39 -15.36 -10.49
C ASP A 59 22.62 -15.76 -9.02
N LEU A 60 21.54 -15.75 -8.20
CA LEU A 60 21.62 -16.07 -6.77
C LEU A 60 21.34 -17.54 -6.45
N GLY A 61 21.06 -18.40 -7.45
CA GLY A 61 20.75 -19.81 -7.24
C GLY A 61 19.46 -20.07 -6.46
N LEU A 62 18.43 -19.22 -6.65
CA LEU A 62 17.18 -19.30 -5.91
C LEU A 62 16.17 -20.24 -6.54
N THR A 63 15.26 -20.76 -5.72
CA THR A 63 14.09 -21.53 -6.16
C THR A 63 12.88 -20.62 -6.46
N ASP A 64 11.85 -21.16 -7.10
CA ASP A 64 10.58 -20.44 -7.30
C ASP A 64 9.90 -20.12 -5.96
N ALA A 65 10.07 -20.99 -4.95
CA ALA A 65 9.57 -20.74 -3.60
C ALA A 65 10.26 -19.52 -2.94
N ASP A 66 11.58 -19.37 -3.15
CA ASP A 66 12.32 -18.21 -2.66
C ASP A 66 11.88 -16.93 -3.36
N MET A 67 11.67 -16.97 -4.68
CA MET A 67 11.16 -15.83 -5.44
C MET A 67 9.74 -15.46 -5.01
N GLY A 68 8.86 -16.44 -4.78
CA GLY A 68 7.54 -16.22 -4.22
C GLY A 68 7.57 -15.60 -2.82
N PHE A 69 8.51 -16.00 -1.97
CA PHE A 69 8.74 -15.39 -0.66
C PHE A 69 9.20 -13.92 -0.80
N LEU A 70 10.18 -13.63 -1.65
CA LEU A 70 10.72 -12.28 -1.88
C LEU A 70 9.69 -11.32 -2.46
N GLY A 71 8.88 -11.78 -3.42
CA GLY A 71 7.79 -10.99 -4.03
C GLY A 71 6.55 -10.86 -3.16
N GLY A 72 6.37 -11.80 -2.20
CA GLY A 72 5.19 -11.89 -1.35
C GLY A 72 5.48 -11.55 0.11
N ALA A 73 5.69 -12.57 0.95
CA ALA A 73 5.69 -12.44 2.40
C ALA A 73 6.81 -11.55 2.95
N ALA A 74 7.99 -11.53 2.34
CA ALA A 74 9.10 -10.68 2.76
C ALA A 74 8.76 -9.18 2.74
N PHE A 75 7.94 -8.78 1.78
CA PHE A 75 7.42 -7.43 1.66
C PHE A 75 6.10 -7.24 2.42
N ALA A 76 5.10 -8.10 2.15
CA ALA A 76 3.72 -7.88 2.56
C ALA A 76 3.52 -7.91 4.09
N VAL A 77 4.25 -8.78 4.81
CA VAL A 77 4.17 -8.86 6.27
C VAL A 77 4.63 -7.55 6.89
N PHE A 78 5.76 -7.01 6.48
CA PHE A 78 6.29 -5.77 7.04
C PHE A 78 5.46 -4.55 6.62
N TYR A 79 4.99 -4.51 5.36
CA TYR A 79 4.05 -3.50 4.90
C TYR A 79 2.77 -3.47 5.74
N ALA A 80 2.16 -4.63 6.01
CA ALA A 80 0.93 -4.73 6.79
C ALA A 80 1.15 -4.36 8.26
N LEU A 81 2.23 -4.85 8.87
CA LEU A 81 2.52 -4.60 10.28
C LEU A 81 2.80 -3.12 10.56
N PHE A 82 3.65 -2.50 9.74
CA PHE A 82 3.99 -1.09 9.90
C PHE A 82 2.89 -0.16 9.40
N GLY A 83 1.98 -0.63 8.54
CA GLY A 83 0.83 0.15 8.06
C GLY A 83 -0.07 0.69 9.16
N ILE A 84 -0.27 -0.08 10.25
CA ILE A 84 -1.11 0.34 11.39
C ILE A 84 -0.46 1.49 12.17
N PRO A 85 0.77 1.36 12.73
CA PRO A 85 1.39 2.43 13.49
C PRO A 85 1.76 3.64 12.63
N LEU A 86 2.16 3.44 11.35
CA LEU A 86 2.47 4.53 10.44
C LEU A 86 1.21 5.28 9.98
N GLY A 87 0.08 4.58 9.80
CA GLY A 87 -1.21 5.23 9.58
C GLY A 87 -1.59 6.15 10.73
N ARG A 88 -1.45 5.69 11.97
CA ARG A 88 -1.67 6.51 13.16
C ARG A 88 -0.68 7.67 13.30
N LEU A 89 0.57 7.46 12.91
CA LEU A 89 1.55 8.54 12.84
C LEU A 89 1.16 9.56 11.77
N ALA A 90 0.64 9.11 10.62
CA ALA A 90 0.10 9.98 9.58
C ALA A 90 -1.05 10.85 10.09
N ASP A 91 -1.87 10.35 11.02
CA ASP A 91 -2.96 11.12 11.64
C ASP A 91 -2.46 12.16 12.66
N ASN A 92 -1.29 12.00 13.25
CA ASN A 92 -0.83 12.79 14.38
C ASN A 92 0.44 13.61 14.10
N TRP A 93 1.10 13.42 12.94
CA TRP A 93 2.32 14.12 12.57
C TRP A 93 2.24 14.68 11.15
N SER A 94 3.26 15.42 10.68
CA SER A 94 3.32 15.94 9.31
C SER A 94 3.33 14.80 8.29
N ARG A 95 2.30 14.77 7.45
CA ARG A 95 2.12 13.76 6.39
C ARG A 95 3.15 13.91 5.28
N VAL A 96 3.50 15.16 4.96
CA VAL A 96 4.53 15.47 3.95
C VAL A 96 5.89 14.92 4.40
N LYS A 97 6.29 15.19 5.67
CA LYS A 97 7.55 14.66 6.20
C LYS A 97 7.53 13.13 6.29
N LEU A 98 6.42 12.55 6.75
CA LEU A 98 6.28 11.11 6.87
C LEU A 98 6.39 10.43 5.50
N LEU A 99 5.69 10.94 4.48
CA LEU A 99 5.76 10.44 3.11
C LEU A 99 7.16 10.58 2.52
N SER A 100 7.81 11.74 2.71
CA SER A 100 9.16 11.98 2.22
C SER A 100 10.18 11.01 2.82
N ILE A 101 10.15 10.81 4.14
CA ILE A 101 11.04 9.87 4.84
C ILE A 101 10.74 8.42 4.41
N GLY A 102 9.47 8.04 4.32
CA GLY A 102 9.08 6.73 3.85
C GLY A 102 9.55 6.47 2.43
N LEU A 103 9.33 7.44 1.52
CA LEU A 103 9.79 7.37 0.13
C LEU A 103 11.31 7.25 0.03
N ALA A 104 12.06 8.06 0.77
CA ALA A 104 13.51 7.95 0.81
C ALA A 104 13.96 6.59 1.34
N LEU A 105 13.33 6.08 2.42
CA LEU A 105 13.65 4.78 2.99
C LEU A 105 13.42 3.65 1.98
N TRP A 106 12.22 3.53 1.39
CA TRP A 106 11.98 2.42 0.47
C TRP A 106 12.83 2.53 -0.80
N SER A 107 13.08 3.74 -1.30
CA SER A 107 13.93 3.93 -2.49
C SER A 107 15.40 3.59 -2.22
N ILE A 108 15.93 3.91 -1.03
CA ILE A 108 17.25 3.45 -0.60
C ILE A 108 17.28 1.91 -0.49
N MET A 109 16.25 1.30 0.08
CA MET A 109 16.17 -0.16 0.18
C MET A 109 16.05 -0.83 -1.20
N THR A 110 15.31 -0.22 -2.14
CA THR A 110 15.27 -0.66 -3.54
C THR A 110 16.67 -0.56 -4.18
N ALA A 111 17.38 0.56 -4.01
CA ALA A 111 18.76 0.68 -4.50
C ALA A 111 19.69 -0.36 -3.86
N LEU A 112 19.57 -0.60 -2.54
CA LEU A 112 20.33 -1.63 -1.82
C LEU A 112 20.02 -3.04 -2.32
N SER A 113 18.80 -3.32 -2.81
CA SER A 113 18.50 -4.58 -3.49
C SER A 113 19.42 -4.84 -4.67
N GLY A 114 19.88 -3.79 -5.38
CA GLY A 114 20.85 -3.88 -6.47
C GLY A 114 22.28 -4.23 -6.03
N PHE A 115 22.57 -4.24 -4.74
CA PHE A 115 23.87 -4.69 -4.20
C PHE A 115 23.77 -6.05 -3.51
N ALA A 116 22.60 -6.68 -3.47
CA ALA A 116 22.39 -7.96 -2.83
C ALA A 116 23.19 -9.07 -3.56
N ARG A 117 23.86 -9.90 -2.77
CA ARG A 117 24.70 -11.02 -3.22
C ARG A 117 24.14 -12.39 -2.82
N ASN A 118 23.06 -12.39 -2.05
CA ASN A 118 22.41 -13.59 -1.55
C ASN A 118 20.95 -13.27 -1.19
N GLN A 119 20.18 -14.34 -0.95
CA GLN A 119 18.77 -14.26 -0.58
C GLN A 119 18.52 -13.42 0.67
N VAL A 120 19.40 -13.51 1.68
CA VAL A 120 19.19 -12.82 2.97
C VAL A 120 19.27 -11.29 2.79
N GLU A 121 20.30 -10.81 2.08
CA GLU A 121 20.47 -9.39 1.79
C GLU A 121 19.27 -8.83 0.99
N LEU A 122 18.84 -9.57 -0.04
CA LEU A 122 17.68 -9.18 -0.83
C LEU A 122 16.39 -9.19 0.01
N THR A 123 16.23 -10.18 0.90
CA THR A 123 15.10 -10.27 1.83
C THR A 123 15.06 -9.05 2.77
N LEU A 124 16.19 -8.70 3.39
CA LEU A 124 16.26 -7.55 4.28
C LEU A 124 15.93 -6.24 3.56
N ALA A 125 16.43 -6.08 2.34
CA ALA A 125 16.08 -4.93 1.51
C ALA A 125 14.56 -4.90 1.19
N ARG A 126 13.96 -6.03 0.82
CA ARG A 126 12.51 -6.13 0.57
C ARG A 126 11.65 -5.84 1.82
N MET A 127 12.10 -6.28 2.99
CA MET A 127 11.46 -5.92 4.27
C MET A 127 11.50 -4.41 4.49
N GLY A 128 12.66 -3.78 4.24
CA GLY A 128 12.81 -2.32 4.36
C GLY A 128 11.95 -1.55 3.37
N VAL A 129 11.81 -2.04 2.13
CA VAL A 129 10.86 -1.48 1.15
C VAL A 129 9.44 -1.54 1.71
N GLY A 130 8.99 -2.69 2.25
CA GLY A 130 7.67 -2.85 2.85
C GLY A 130 7.39 -1.86 3.97
N VAL A 131 8.36 -1.64 4.86
CA VAL A 131 8.24 -0.64 5.95
C VAL A 131 8.10 0.78 5.38
N GLY A 132 8.94 1.18 4.44
CA GLY A 132 8.90 2.51 3.84
C GLY A 132 7.58 2.78 3.11
N GLU A 133 7.17 1.86 2.26
CA GLU A 133 5.94 1.95 1.46
C GLU A 133 4.65 1.98 2.28
N ALA A 134 4.68 1.44 3.51
CA ALA A 134 3.53 1.49 4.41
C ALA A 134 3.10 2.92 4.79
N THR A 135 3.98 3.92 4.56
CA THR A 135 3.64 5.34 4.75
C THR A 135 2.80 5.93 3.62
N ALA A 136 2.88 5.38 2.40
CA ALA A 136 2.40 6.03 1.18
C ALA A 136 0.87 6.22 1.16
N SER A 137 0.10 5.14 1.30
CA SER A 137 -1.36 5.21 1.18
C SER A 137 -2.02 6.06 2.27
N PRO A 138 -1.72 5.89 3.58
CA PRO A 138 -2.38 6.68 4.61
C PRO A 138 -2.04 8.17 4.50
N THR A 139 -0.81 8.54 4.15
CA THR A 139 -0.44 9.94 3.97
C THR A 139 -1.07 10.56 2.73
N ALA A 140 -1.06 9.86 1.59
CA ALA A 140 -1.61 10.36 0.34
C ALA A 140 -3.13 10.57 0.44
N TYR A 141 -3.89 9.61 0.97
CA TYR A 141 -5.33 9.75 1.13
C TYR A 141 -5.69 10.91 2.06
N SER A 142 -4.96 11.08 3.16
CA SER A 142 -5.16 12.18 4.09
C SER A 142 -4.81 13.54 3.46
N LEU A 143 -3.69 13.64 2.70
CA LEU A 143 -3.32 14.85 1.98
C LEU A 143 -4.35 15.23 0.92
N ILE A 144 -4.81 14.27 0.10
CA ILE A 144 -5.84 14.49 -0.92
C ILE A 144 -7.14 14.98 -0.27
N SER A 145 -7.52 14.43 0.87
CA SER A 145 -8.73 14.86 1.60
C SER A 145 -8.68 16.32 2.04
N ASP A 146 -7.49 16.83 2.41
CA ASP A 146 -7.31 18.20 2.87
C ASP A 146 -6.97 19.20 1.75
N TYR A 147 -6.52 18.73 0.58
CA TYR A 147 -6.28 19.57 -0.58
C TYR A 147 -7.50 19.72 -1.49
N PHE A 148 -8.46 18.77 -1.44
CA PHE A 148 -9.60 18.73 -2.35
C PHE A 148 -10.93 18.79 -1.60
N PRO A 149 -11.87 19.67 -2.04
CA PRO A 149 -13.22 19.72 -1.49
C PRO A 149 -13.97 18.42 -1.79
N LYS A 150 -14.97 18.08 -0.98
CA LYS A 150 -15.75 16.84 -1.07
C LYS A 150 -16.22 16.50 -2.49
N ARG A 151 -16.63 17.51 -3.26
CA ARG A 151 -17.11 17.37 -4.65
C ARG A 151 -16.02 16.84 -5.60
N GLN A 152 -14.77 17.25 -5.40
CA GLN A 152 -13.65 16.90 -6.30
C GLN A 152 -12.77 15.75 -5.75
N ARG A 153 -12.96 15.35 -4.49
CA ARG A 153 -12.15 14.35 -3.79
C ARG A 153 -12.17 12.99 -4.47
N ALA A 154 -13.36 12.54 -4.92
CA ALA A 154 -13.48 11.26 -5.64
C ALA A 154 -12.67 11.25 -6.94
N THR A 155 -12.71 12.36 -7.70
CA THR A 155 -11.91 12.51 -8.92
C THR A 155 -10.42 12.51 -8.63
N ALA A 156 -9.98 13.25 -7.60
CA ALA A 156 -8.58 13.28 -7.20
C ALA A 156 -8.06 11.89 -6.76
N LEU A 157 -8.87 11.15 -6.00
CA LEU A 157 -8.55 9.78 -5.59
C LEU A 157 -8.49 8.82 -6.80
N ALA A 158 -9.37 8.97 -7.78
CA ALA A 158 -9.34 8.16 -9.00
C ALA A 158 -8.07 8.44 -9.83
N ILE A 159 -7.69 9.71 -9.98
CA ILE A 159 -6.44 10.10 -10.65
C ILE A 159 -5.23 9.53 -9.88
N TYR A 160 -5.19 9.67 -8.56
CA TYR A 160 -4.14 9.06 -7.74
C TYR A 160 -4.04 7.55 -7.95
N SER A 161 -5.19 6.85 -7.91
CA SER A 161 -5.25 5.40 -8.06
C SER A 161 -4.83 4.89 -9.44
N SER A 162 -4.90 5.73 -10.49
CA SER A 162 -4.41 5.36 -11.83
C SER A 162 -2.89 5.10 -11.85
N GLY A 163 -2.15 5.71 -10.91
CA GLY A 163 -0.72 5.48 -10.74
C GLY A 163 -0.33 4.02 -10.52
N LEU A 164 -1.24 3.22 -9.92
CA LEU A 164 -1.05 1.78 -9.74
C LEU A 164 -0.83 1.05 -11.07
N TYR A 165 -1.72 1.26 -12.02
CA TYR A 165 -1.68 0.56 -13.32
C TYR A 165 -0.58 1.09 -14.22
N ILE A 166 -0.36 2.41 -14.21
CA ILE A 166 0.74 3.04 -14.92
C ILE A 166 2.08 2.53 -14.38
N GLY A 167 2.25 2.54 -13.05
CA GLY A 167 3.47 2.07 -12.40
C GLY A 167 3.76 0.60 -12.66
N GLY A 168 2.73 -0.26 -12.55
CA GLY A 168 2.84 -1.68 -12.84
C GLY A 168 3.30 -1.97 -14.27
N GLY A 169 2.68 -1.31 -15.26
CA GLY A 169 3.05 -1.48 -16.66
C GLY A 169 4.43 -0.90 -16.99
N VAL A 170 4.70 0.32 -16.55
CA VAL A 170 5.99 1.02 -16.76
C VAL A 170 7.15 0.25 -16.13
N SER A 171 6.92 -0.43 -15.00
CA SER A 171 7.92 -1.24 -14.32
C SER A 171 8.50 -2.35 -15.21
N LEU A 172 7.62 -3.06 -15.93
CA LEU A 172 8.04 -4.13 -16.84
C LEU A 172 8.91 -3.58 -17.98
N PHE A 173 8.56 -2.41 -18.53
CA PHE A 173 9.36 -1.74 -19.56
C PHE A 173 10.74 -1.33 -19.03
N ILE A 174 10.77 -0.62 -17.90
CA ILE A 174 12.03 -0.13 -17.32
C ILE A 174 12.94 -1.31 -16.99
N GLY A 175 12.41 -2.36 -16.34
CA GLY A 175 13.18 -3.54 -15.99
C GLY A 175 13.77 -4.24 -17.22
N ALA A 176 12.94 -4.49 -18.24
CA ALA A 176 13.38 -5.15 -19.48
C ALA A 176 14.45 -4.33 -20.23
N LEU A 177 14.21 -3.03 -20.40
CA LEU A 177 15.14 -2.14 -21.13
C LEU A 177 16.49 -2.04 -20.43
N ILE A 178 16.51 -1.90 -19.10
CA ILE A 178 17.76 -1.76 -18.35
C ILE A 178 18.53 -3.08 -18.38
N VAL A 179 17.88 -4.20 -18.11
CA VAL A 179 18.56 -5.52 -18.14
C VAL A 179 19.18 -5.79 -19.50
N GLN A 180 18.40 -5.59 -20.56
CA GLN A 180 18.89 -5.81 -21.91
C GLN A 180 20.03 -4.87 -22.27
N GLY A 181 19.83 -3.55 -22.13
CA GLY A 181 20.87 -2.56 -22.46
C GLY A 181 22.14 -2.74 -21.64
N TRP A 182 22.00 -3.13 -20.36
CA TRP A 182 23.16 -3.44 -19.52
C TRP A 182 23.90 -4.66 -20.00
N ASN A 183 23.21 -5.76 -20.30
CA ASN A 183 23.83 -7.01 -20.74
C ASN A 183 24.47 -6.90 -22.14
N GLU A 184 23.90 -6.06 -23.03
CA GLU A 184 24.51 -5.75 -24.33
C GLU A 184 25.83 -4.98 -24.20
N VAL A 185 25.89 -4.01 -23.30
CA VAL A 185 27.08 -3.17 -23.06
C VAL A 185 28.12 -3.89 -22.19
N TYR A 186 27.65 -4.69 -21.23
CA TYR A 186 28.48 -5.35 -20.22
C TYR A 186 28.19 -6.86 -20.11
N PRO A 187 28.47 -7.66 -21.14
CA PRO A 187 28.11 -9.09 -21.15
C PRO A 187 28.85 -9.93 -20.09
N GLN A 188 29.95 -9.43 -19.54
CA GLN A 188 30.74 -10.08 -18.48
C GLN A 188 30.65 -9.41 -17.12
N GLY A 189 29.67 -8.52 -16.93
CA GLY A 189 29.51 -7.68 -15.73
C GLY A 189 29.99 -6.25 -15.96
N GLY A 190 29.21 -5.30 -15.42
CA GLY A 190 29.47 -3.87 -15.60
C GLY A 190 30.33 -3.24 -14.49
N PRO A 191 30.34 -1.92 -14.38
CA PRO A 191 30.99 -1.20 -13.30
C PRO A 191 30.59 -1.77 -11.93
N LEU A 192 31.54 -1.87 -11.01
CA LEU A 192 31.36 -2.48 -9.66
C LEU A 192 31.03 -3.99 -9.70
N GLY A 193 31.18 -4.66 -10.85
CA GLY A 193 30.80 -6.07 -11.02
C GLY A 193 29.28 -6.29 -11.08
N LEU A 194 28.50 -5.25 -11.32
CA LEU A 194 27.03 -5.34 -11.33
C LEU A 194 26.52 -6.05 -12.59
N VAL A 195 25.48 -6.84 -12.42
CA VAL A 195 24.72 -7.48 -13.50
C VAL A 195 23.41 -6.72 -13.81
N GLY A 196 22.73 -7.05 -14.89
CA GLY A 196 21.59 -6.29 -15.40
C GLY A 196 20.46 -6.07 -14.39
N TRP A 197 20.09 -7.11 -13.62
CA TRP A 197 19.02 -6.97 -12.61
C TRP A 197 19.41 -6.04 -11.46
N GLN A 198 20.68 -6.02 -11.07
CA GLN A 198 21.21 -5.14 -10.03
C GLN A 198 21.18 -3.69 -10.50
N ALA A 199 21.60 -3.44 -11.75
CA ALA A 199 21.52 -2.12 -12.38
C ALA A 199 20.08 -1.61 -12.46
N ALA A 200 19.10 -2.48 -12.73
CA ALA A 200 17.69 -2.13 -12.76
C ALA A 200 17.18 -1.63 -11.41
N PHE A 201 17.52 -2.30 -10.30
CA PHE A 201 17.18 -1.82 -8.96
C PHE A 201 17.79 -0.46 -8.63
N LEU A 202 19.05 -0.23 -9.00
CA LEU A 202 19.71 1.08 -8.80
C LEU A 202 19.05 2.18 -9.62
N ALA A 203 18.72 1.89 -10.89
CA ALA A 203 18.10 2.85 -11.79
C ALA A 203 16.69 3.26 -11.35
N VAL A 204 15.99 2.44 -10.57
CA VAL A 204 14.69 2.76 -9.99
C VAL A 204 14.83 3.40 -8.60
N GLY A 205 15.69 2.86 -7.76
CA GLY A 205 15.84 3.33 -6.38
C GLY A 205 16.45 4.73 -6.28
N ILE A 206 17.51 5.03 -7.05
CA ILE A 206 18.18 6.33 -6.96
C ILE A 206 17.25 7.51 -7.31
N PRO A 207 16.50 7.50 -8.44
CA PRO A 207 15.52 8.55 -8.73
C PRO A 207 14.44 8.71 -7.67
N GLY A 208 14.03 7.61 -7.03
CA GLY A 208 13.04 7.64 -5.95
C GLY A 208 13.50 8.47 -4.74
N VAL A 209 14.78 8.42 -4.39
CA VAL A 209 15.35 9.29 -3.34
C VAL A 209 15.22 10.77 -3.71
N LEU A 210 15.47 11.13 -4.97
CA LEU A 210 15.32 12.51 -5.45
C LEU A 210 13.85 12.98 -5.38
N VAL A 211 12.92 12.10 -5.74
CA VAL A 211 11.49 12.39 -5.58
C VAL A 211 11.11 12.52 -4.10
N GLY A 212 11.75 11.76 -3.20
CA GLY A 212 11.60 11.92 -1.75
C GLY A 212 11.99 13.33 -1.26
N LEU A 213 13.09 13.87 -1.77
CA LEU A 213 13.50 15.26 -1.50
C LEU A 213 12.50 16.28 -2.11
N TRP A 214 11.98 15.99 -3.29
CA TRP A 214 10.94 16.81 -3.90
C TRP A 214 9.66 16.82 -3.06
N VAL A 215 9.19 15.67 -2.57
CA VAL A 215 8.04 15.57 -1.66
C VAL A 215 8.28 16.38 -0.38
N ALA A 216 9.50 16.40 0.16
CA ALA A 216 9.83 17.19 1.36
C ALA A 216 9.60 18.71 1.18
N SER A 217 9.61 19.20 -0.06
CA SER A 217 9.36 20.61 -0.39
C SER A 217 7.89 20.99 -0.47
N LEU A 218 6.96 20.02 -0.41
CA LEU A 218 5.53 20.27 -0.43
C LEU A 218 5.07 20.95 0.87
N ARG A 219 4.01 21.75 0.75
CA ARG A 219 3.39 22.37 1.92
C ARG A 219 2.49 21.38 2.64
N GLU A 220 2.54 21.35 3.95
CA GLU A 220 1.60 20.57 4.78
C GLU A 220 0.28 21.32 4.88
N PRO A 221 -0.86 20.76 4.44
CA PRO A 221 -2.15 21.43 4.60
C PRO A 221 -2.65 21.34 6.03
N LYS A 222 -3.45 22.31 6.46
CA LYS A 222 -4.16 22.22 7.74
C LYS A 222 -5.14 21.05 7.71
N ARG A 223 -5.12 20.23 8.76
CA ARG A 223 -6.03 19.08 8.88
C ARG A 223 -7.47 19.52 8.98
N GLY A 224 -8.34 18.86 8.22
CA GLY A 224 -9.77 19.14 8.21
C GLY A 224 -10.15 20.46 7.56
N ALA A 225 -9.20 21.22 6.97
CA ALA A 225 -9.44 22.53 6.42
C ALA A 225 -10.58 22.55 5.38
N MET A 226 -10.65 21.52 4.52
CA MET A 226 -11.69 21.40 3.49
C MET A 226 -13.04 20.89 4.03
N ASP A 227 -13.06 20.39 5.25
CA ASP A 227 -14.28 19.90 5.93
C ASP A 227 -14.76 20.86 7.03
N GLY A 228 -14.05 21.98 7.25
CA GLY A 228 -14.37 22.94 8.32
C GLY A 228 -14.14 22.38 9.73
N LEU A 229 -13.29 21.34 9.86
CA LEU A 229 -13.00 20.68 11.12
C LEU A 229 -11.67 21.16 11.67
N GLU A 230 -11.64 21.54 12.95
CA GLU A 230 -10.38 21.73 13.67
C GLU A 230 -9.97 20.40 14.30
N THR A 231 -8.87 19.84 13.83
CA THR A 231 -8.33 18.61 14.39
C THR A 231 -7.25 18.96 15.42
N PRO A 232 -7.38 18.55 16.68
CA PRO A 232 -6.39 18.84 17.71
C PRO A 232 -5.06 18.18 17.37
N VAL A 233 -3.96 18.92 17.54
CA VAL A 233 -2.60 18.42 17.34
C VAL A 233 -2.21 17.53 18.53
N HIS A 234 -1.80 16.31 18.26
CA HIS A 234 -1.35 15.40 19.30
C HIS A 234 0.03 15.84 19.85
N SER A 235 0.14 15.99 21.17
CA SER A 235 1.34 16.52 21.81
C SER A 235 2.58 15.61 21.74
N ALA A 236 2.40 14.31 21.49
CA ALA A 236 3.49 13.32 21.47
C ALA A 236 3.27 12.22 20.42
N PRO A 237 3.34 12.52 19.09
CA PRO A 237 3.02 11.57 18.03
C PRO A 237 3.95 10.35 18.00
N PHE A 238 5.24 10.53 18.25
CA PHE A 238 6.22 9.43 18.25
C PHE A 238 6.05 8.50 19.45
N ARG A 239 5.61 9.01 20.60
CA ARG A 239 5.31 8.16 21.76
C ARG A 239 4.11 7.25 21.49
N ALA A 240 3.10 7.78 20.82
CA ALA A 240 1.96 6.99 20.35
C ALA A 240 2.40 5.93 19.34
N PHE A 241 3.21 6.30 18.35
CA PHE A 241 3.77 5.38 17.37
C PHE A 241 4.55 4.22 18.01
N ILE A 242 5.47 4.51 18.95
CA ILE A 242 6.24 3.47 19.66
C ILE A 242 5.32 2.58 20.49
N SER A 243 4.30 3.16 21.13
CA SER A 243 3.29 2.38 21.87
C SER A 243 2.54 1.42 20.94
N ASP A 244 2.16 1.85 19.74
CA ASP A 244 1.47 0.99 18.78
C ASP A 244 2.40 -0.08 18.22
N LEU A 245 3.64 0.27 17.91
CA LEU A 245 4.64 -0.69 17.45
C LEU A 245 4.90 -1.78 18.51
N SER A 246 4.92 -1.41 19.79
CA SER A 246 5.08 -2.38 20.89
C SER A 246 3.90 -3.36 21.03
N MET A 247 2.73 -3.06 20.47
CA MET A 247 1.58 -3.97 20.44
C MET A 247 1.67 -5.02 19.34
N ILE A 248 2.56 -4.84 18.39
CA ILE A 248 2.68 -5.65 17.17
C ILE A 248 3.96 -6.47 17.19
N VAL A 249 5.08 -5.89 17.67
CA VAL A 249 6.41 -6.50 17.58
C VAL A 249 6.74 -7.31 18.83
N PRO A 250 6.98 -8.65 18.73
CA PRO A 250 7.56 -9.43 19.82
C PRO A 250 9.00 -8.95 20.14
N PRO A 251 9.45 -9.00 21.40
CA PRO A 251 8.77 -9.52 22.59
C PRO A 251 7.87 -8.53 23.32
N PHE A 252 7.75 -7.27 22.86
CA PHE A 252 6.97 -6.21 23.53
C PHE A 252 5.48 -6.57 23.64
N THR A 253 4.96 -7.35 22.69
CA THR A 253 3.59 -7.89 22.72
C THR A 253 3.32 -8.72 23.98
N LEU A 254 4.30 -9.53 24.40
CA LEU A 254 4.21 -10.35 25.62
C LEU A 254 4.26 -9.48 26.89
N LEU A 255 5.08 -8.42 26.89
CA LEU A 255 5.10 -7.45 27.98
C LEU A 255 3.75 -6.75 28.13
N GLY A 256 3.16 -6.33 27.02
CA GLY A 256 1.82 -5.74 27.00
C GLY A 256 0.74 -6.73 27.45
N ALA A 257 0.84 -8.01 27.11
CA ALA A 257 -0.08 -9.05 27.57
C ALA A 257 0.09 -9.29 29.08
N TRP A 258 1.31 -9.36 29.58
CA TRP A 258 1.62 -9.50 31.00
C TRP A 258 1.04 -8.36 31.85
N GLN A 259 1.21 -7.11 31.40
CA GLN A 259 0.62 -5.94 32.05
C GLN A 259 -0.92 -5.97 32.12
N ARG A 260 -1.58 -6.64 31.20
CA ARG A 260 -3.04 -6.84 31.19
C ARG A 260 -3.52 -7.96 32.12
N GLY A 261 -2.61 -8.75 32.67
CA GLY A 261 -2.89 -9.81 33.64
C GLY A 261 -2.61 -11.22 33.10
N PRO A 262 -2.62 -12.23 34.01
CA PRO A 262 -2.22 -13.60 33.69
C PRO A 262 -3.06 -14.25 32.59
N GLY A 263 -4.36 -14.01 32.55
CA GLY A 263 -5.23 -14.55 31.51
C GLY A 263 -4.88 -14.04 30.11
N ALA A 264 -4.54 -12.75 29.97
CA ALA A 264 -4.11 -12.17 28.69
C ALA A 264 -2.76 -12.75 28.24
N LEU A 265 -1.83 -12.94 29.18
CA LEU A 265 -0.54 -13.57 28.91
C LEU A 265 -0.71 -15.02 28.46
N THR A 266 -1.49 -15.81 29.19
CA THR A 266 -1.75 -17.22 28.84
C THR A 266 -2.35 -17.35 27.44
N ILE A 267 -3.34 -16.53 27.09
CA ILE A 267 -3.94 -16.54 25.76
C ILE A 267 -2.91 -16.16 24.69
N ASN A 268 -2.08 -15.13 24.92
CA ASN A 268 -1.03 -14.73 23.98
C ASN A 268 0.00 -15.83 23.75
N VAL A 269 0.49 -16.45 24.82
CA VAL A 269 1.47 -17.55 24.74
C VAL A 269 0.86 -18.77 24.05
N ALA A 270 -0.37 -19.17 24.42
CA ALA A 270 -1.04 -20.32 23.84
C ALA A 270 -1.30 -20.12 22.33
N THR A 271 -1.78 -18.93 21.93
CA THR A 271 -1.99 -18.61 20.51
C THR A 271 -0.67 -18.53 19.76
N GLY A 272 0.36 -17.92 20.35
CA GLY A 272 1.71 -17.90 19.76
C GLY A 272 2.26 -19.30 19.53
N ALA A 273 2.11 -20.20 20.51
CA ALA A 273 2.51 -21.60 20.38
C ALA A 273 1.71 -22.35 19.30
N ALA A 274 0.40 -22.12 19.21
CA ALA A 274 -0.45 -22.71 18.16
C ALA A 274 -0.04 -22.23 16.76
N ILE A 275 0.23 -20.93 16.59
CA ILE A 275 0.72 -20.37 15.32
C ILE A 275 2.11 -20.93 14.97
N ALA A 276 3.03 -21.03 15.94
CA ALA A 276 4.34 -21.61 15.74
C ALA A 276 4.27 -23.09 15.34
N ALA A 277 3.38 -23.88 15.98
CA ALA A 277 3.12 -25.26 15.63
C ALA A 277 2.57 -25.40 14.20
N PHE A 278 1.62 -24.54 13.83
CA PHE A 278 1.08 -24.49 12.46
C PHE A 278 2.16 -24.10 11.45
N ALA A 279 2.95 -23.08 11.72
CA ALA A 279 4.07 -22.67 10.85
C ALA A 279 5.09 -23.82 10.70
N TYR A 280 5.46 -24.46 11.80
CA TYR A 280 6.36 -25.63 11.77
C TYR A 280 5.78 -26.78 10.92
N TRP A 281 4.50 -27.11 11.10
CA TRP A 281 3.83 -28.12 10.28
C TRP A 281 3.86 -27.76 8.79
N MET A 282 3.58 -26.51 8.44
CA MET A 282 3.64 -26.04 7.05
C MET A 282 5.07 -26.02 6.49
N ILE A 283 6.09 -25.76 7.32
CA ILE A 283 7.51 -25.88 6.93
C ILE A 283 7.83 -27.32 6.58
N GLN A 284 7.38 -28.30 7.39
CA GLN A 284 7.59 -29.73 7.11
C GLN A 284 6.88 -30.18 5.82
N LEU A 285 5.70 -29.61 5.54
CA LEU A 285 4.92 -29.95 4.36
C LEU A 285 5.47 -29.35 3.07
N THR A 286 5.97 -28.11 3.13
CA THR A 286 6.35 -27.31 1.94
C THR A 286 7.86 -27.12 1.75
N GLY A 287 8.66 -27.39 2.79
CA GLY A 287 10.10 -27.10 2.80
C GLY A 287 10.46 -25.60 2.89
N ASN A 288 9.48 -24.70 2.93
CA ASN A 288 9.70 -23.26 2.85
C ASN A 288 9.74 -22.59 4.24
N PHE A 289 10.91 -22.65 4.89
CA PHE A 289 11.12 -22.05 6.21
C PHE A 289 10.94 -20.52 6.23
N PRO A 290 11.53 -19.71 5.29
CA PRO A 290 11.38 -18.26 5.34
C PRO A 290 9.94 -17.80 5.20
N GLN A 291 9.18 -18.39 4.29
CA GLN A 291 7.78 -18.06 4.02
C GLN A 291 6.93 -18.25 5.27
N TRP A 292 6.95 -19.45 5.86
CA TRP A 292 6.06 -19.77 6.98
C TRP A 292 6.49 -19.14 8.30
N SER A 293 7.79 -18.84 8.45
CA SER A 293 8.26 -18.04 9.58
C SER A 293 7.75 -16.60 9.51
N ALA A 294 7.81 -15.97 8.35
CA ALA A 294 7.30 -14.60 8.14
C ALA A 294 5.78 -14.54 8.29
N VAL A 295 5.05 -15.49 7.70
CA VAL A 295 3.58 -15.58 7.80
C VAL A 295 3.15 -15.83 9.24
N GLY A 296 3.81 -16.75 9.94
CA GLY A 296 3.54 -17.02 11.35
C GLY A 296 3.78 -15.79 12.23
N PHE A 297 4.87 -15.08 12.01
CA PHE A 297 5.13 -13.80 12.68
C PHE A 297 4.02 -12.77 12.40
N GLY A 298 3.58 -12.64 11.15
CA GLY A 298 2.49 -11.74 10.76
C GLY A 298 1.17 -12.08 11.45
N TYR A 299 0.77 -13.36 11.47
CA TYR A 299 -0.45 -13.81 12.15
C TYR A 299 -0.40 -13.55 13.65
N TYR A 300 0.74 -13.83 14.29
CA TYR A 300 0.89 -13.54 15.72
C TYR A 300 0.80 -12.05 16.01
N ALA A 301 1.43 -11.21 15.20
CA ALA A 301 1.38 -9.76 15.36
C ALA A 301 -0.05 -9.21 15.21
N VAL A 302 -0.81 -9.66 14.21
CA VAL A 302 -2.22 -9.28 14.02
C VAL A 302 -3.08 -9.75 15.21
N PHE A 303 -2.88 -10.98 15.68
CA PHE A 303 -3.57 -11.48 16.86
C PHE A 303 -3.27 -10.64 18.11
N SER A 304 -1.99 -10.34 18.37
CA SER A 304 -1.57 -9.55 19.52
C SER A 304 -2.12 -8.12 19.47
N TRP A 305 -2.11 -7.51 18.29
CA TRP A 305 -2.76 -6.22 18.05
C TRP A 305 -4.25 -6.28 18.35
N ALA A 306 -4.98 -7.26 17.79
CA ALA A 306 -6.41 -7.42 18.01
C ALA A 306 -6.75 -7.65 19.50
N SER A 307 -5.95 -8.47 20.20
CA SER A 307 -6.09 -8.72 21.64
C SER A 307 -5.89 -7.42 22.45
N THR A 308 -4.95 -6.58 22.04
CA THR A 308 -4.70 -5.29 22.70
C THR A 308 -5.79 -4.28 22.38
N LEU A 309 -6.24 -4.22 21.13
CA LEU A 309 -7.33 -3.35 20.69
C LEU A 309 -8.63 -3.66 21.44
N ARG A 310 -8.94 -4.96 21.64
CA ARG A 310 -10.10 -5.40 22.43
C ARG A 310 -10.11 -4.80 23.84
N ALA A 311 -8.94 -4.67 24.45
CA ALA A 311 -8.81 -4.13 25.81
C ALA A 311 -8.78 -2.60 25.84
N LYS A 312 -8.14 -1.94 24.85
CA LYS A 312 -7.94 -0.48 24.84
C LYS A 312 -9.07 0.27 24.17
N ASP A 313 -9.62 -0.27 23.08
CA ASP A 313 -10.72 0.32 22.29
C ASP A 313 -11.71 -0.77 21.85
N PRO A 314 -12.62 -1.16 22.77
CA PRO A 314 -13.63 -2.17 22.47
C PRO A 314 -14.60 -1.78 21.35
N ALA A 315 -14.81 -0.48 21.10
CA ALA A 315 -15.70 0.00 20.05
C ALA A 315 -15.11 -0.29 18.67
N THR A 316 -13.87 0.08 18.44
CA THR A 316 -13.14 -0.23 17.19
C THR A 316 -12.97 -1.74 17.02
N PHE A 317 -12.67 -2.48 18.10
CA PHE A 317 -12.58 -3.94 18.04
C PHE A 317 -13.90 -4.58 17.57
N ARG A 318 -15.05 -4.16 18.11
CA ARG A 318 -16.37 -4.67 17.69
C ARG A 318 -16.69 -4.31 16.23
N LEU A 319 -16.31 -3.12 15.78
CA LEU A 319 -16.50 -2.71 14.39
C LEU A 319 -15.74 -3.64 13.43
N ILE A 320 -14.48 -3.94 13.72
CA ILE A 320 -13.61 -4.76 12.86
C ILE A 320 -13.93 -6.24 12.96
N TRP A 321 -14.03 -6.79 14.19
CA TRP A 321 -14.13 -8.24 14.45
C TRP A 321 -15.53 -8.72 14.78
N GLY A 322 -16.46 -7.81 15.11
CA GLY A 322 -17.84 -8.14 15.47
C GLY A 322 -18.86 -7.83 14.37
N THR A 323 -18.45 -7.23 13.24
CA THR A 323 -19.35 -6.90 12.13
C THR A 323 -19.17 -7.89 10.98
N PRO A 324 -20.10 -8.85 10.76
CA PRO A 324 -19.95 -9.88 9.72
C PRO A 324 -19.72 -9.30 8.32
N ALA A 325 -20.43 -8.22 7.96
CA ALA A 325 -20.24 -7.56 6.67
C ALA A 325 -18.80 -7.02 6.47
N PHE A 326 -18.20 -6.47 7.53
CA PHE A 326 -16.81 -6.00 7.48
C PHE A 326 -15.83 -7.17 7.29
N ILE A 327 -16.00 -8.25 8.03
CA ILE A 327 -15.17 -9.46 7.94
C ILE A 327 -15.29 -10.08 6.55
N CYS A 328 -16.51 -10.29 6.05
CA CYS A 328 -16.74 -10.86 4.72
C CYS A 328 -16.13 -9.98 3.61
N THR A 329 -16.29 -8.66 3.71
CA THR A 329 -15.68 -7.73 2.74
C THR A 329 -14.15 -7.78 2.78
N THR A 330 -13.56 -7.82 3.97
CA THR A 330 -12.10 -7.89 4.14
C THR A 330 -11.54 -9.21 3.61
N ILE A 331 -12.18 -10.33 3.91
CA ILE A 331 -11.76 -11.64 3.40
C ILE A 331 -11.95 -11.71 1.88
N GLY A 332 -13.11 -11.28 1.37
CA GLY A 332 -13.39 -11.27 -0.07
C GLY A 332 -12.39 -10.42 -0.84
N TYR A 333 -12.09 -9.22 -0.35
CA TYR A 333 -11.06 -8.38 -0.94
C TYR A 333 -9.67 -9.04 -0.88
N GLY A 334 -9.32 -9.66 0.24
CA GLY A 334 -8.07 -10.40 0.39
C GLY A 334 -7.91 -11.54 -0.60
N LEU A 335 -8.97 -12.31 -0.86
CA LEU A 335 -8.95 -13.40 -1.86
C LEU A 335 -8.79 -12.89 -3.29
N VAL A 336 -9.48 -11.80 -3.65
CA VAL A 336 -9.32 -11.14 -4.98
C VAL A 336 -7.91 -10.59 -5.11
N ALA A 337 -7.38 -9.94 -4.08
CA ALA A 337 -6.02 -9.41 -4.08
C ALA A 337 -4.97 -10.53 -4.19
N LEU A 338 -5.18 -11.68 -3.51
CA LEU A 338 -4.30 -12.85 -3.63
C LEU A 338 -4.16 -13.29 -5.09
N ALA A 339 -5.28 -13.47 -5.79
CA ALA A 339 -5.27 -13.88 -7.20
C ALA A 339 -4.60 -12.81 -8.09
N ALA A 340 -4.95 -11.54 -7.91
CA ALA A 340 -4.42 -10.44 -8.71
C ALA A 340 -2.90 -10.28 -8.52
N TYR A 341 -2.39 -10.32 -7.29
CA TYR A 341 -0.95 -10.21 -7.02
C TYR A 341 -0.17 -11.43 -7.48
N ALA A 342 -0.74 -12.65 -7.35
CA ALA A 342 -0.11 -13.86 -7.86
C ALA A 342 0.03 -13.82 -9.39
N LEU A 343 -1.03 -13.46 -10.09
CA LEU A 343 -0.98 -13.28 -11.55
C LEU A 343 -0.01 -12.17 -11.95
N ALA A 344 -0.07 -11.01 -11.31
CA ALA A 344 0.81 -9.90 -11.63
C ALA A 344 2.29 -10.25 -11.45
N PHE A 345 2.64 -11.02 -10.41
CA PHE A 345 4.02 -11.43 -10.16
C PHE A 345 4.49 -12.54 -11.11
N TRP A 346 3.68 -13.60 -11.30
CA TRP A 346 4.13 -14.80 -12.01
C TRP A 346 3.92 -14.74 -13.54
N SER A 347 3.15 -13.78 -14.06
CA SER A 347 2.89 -13.70 -15.51
C SER A 347 4.17 -13.50 -16.33
N ALA A 348 5.07 -12.61 -15.93
CA ALA A 348 6.31 -12.37 -16.67
C ALA A 348 7.27 -13.57 -16.59
N PRO A 349 7.62 -14.13 -15.41
CA PRO A 349 8.45 -15.34 -15.32
C PRO A 349 7.85 -16.52 -16.07
N TYR A 350 6.53 -16.75 -16.00
CA TYR A 350 5.86 -17.81 -16.72
C TYR A 350 6.03 -17.68 -18.23
N ALA A 351 5.77 -16.50 -18.75
CA ALA A 351 5.85 -16.24 -20.18
C ALA A 351 7.30 -16.30 -20.70
N GLU A 352 8.28 -15.88 -19.89
CA GLU A 352 9.69 -16.01 -20.24
C GLU A 352 10.15 -17.49 -20.27
N ILE A 353 9.80 -18.27 -19.24
CA ILE A 353 10.28 -19.65 -19.08
C ILE A 353 9.50 -20.61 -19.97
N VAL A 354 8.15 -20.51 -19.99
CA VAL A 354 7.29 -21.52 -20.63
C VAL A 354 7.00 -21.18 -22.08
N LEU A 355 6.78 -19.89 -22.40
CA LEU A 355 6.49 -19.45 -23.75
C LEU A 355 7.76 -19.04 -24.54
N GLY A 356 8.91 -18.89 -23.86
CA GLY A 356 10.16 -18.49 -24.48
C GLY A 356 10.18 -17.07 -25.03
N LEU A 357 9.28 -16.18 -24.53
CA LEU A 357 9.17 -14.83 -25.02
C LEU A 357 10.31 -13.94 -24.51
N PRO A 358 10.90 -13.08 -25.35
CA PRO A 358 11.94 -12.16 -24.92
C PRO A 358 11.34 -11.06 -24.01
N LYS A 359 12.13 -10.59 -23.03
CA LYS A 359 11.70 -9.60 -22.01
C LYS A 359 11.06 -8.34 -22.61
N GLN A 360 11.53 -7.86 -23.77
CA GLN A 360 10.96 -6.69 -24.43
C GLN A 360 9.53 -6.93 -24.92
N GLU A 361 9.28 -8.08 -25.52
CA GLU A 361 7.95 -8.46 -25.98
C GLU A 361 7.00 -8.65 -24.80
N LEU A 362 7.48 -9.28 -23.72
CA LEU A 362 6.76 -9.42 -22.46
C LEU A 362 6.40 -8.06 -21.85
N ALA A 363 7.35 -7.14 -21.80
CA ALA A 363 7.14 -5.81 -21.29
C ALA A 363 6.08 -5.06 -22.10
N PHE A 364 6.07 -5.23 -23.44
CA PHE A 364 5.05 -4.64 -24.29
C PHE A 364 3.68 -5.28 -24.07
N ILE A 365 3.59 -6.59 -24.15
CA ILE A 365 2.31 -7.32 -24.05
C ILE A 365 1.69 -7.15 -22.66
N LEU A 366 2.46 -7.42 -21.59
CA LEU A 366 1.94 -7.37 -20.23
C LEU A 366 1.89 -5.93 -19.69
N GLY A 367 2.93 -5.12 -19.97
CA GLY A 367 3.03 -3.77 -19.45
C GLY A 367 2.06 -2.80 -20.09
N ALA A 368 1.99 -2.74 -21.43
CA ALA A 368 1.07 -1.86 -22.13
C ALA A 368 -0.39 -2.27 -21.92
N ASN A 369 -0.69 -3.58 -22.05
CA ASN A 369 -2.04 -4.08 -21.79
C ASN A 369 -2.45 -3.84 -20.32
N GLY A 370 -1.59 -4.13 -19.37
CA GLY A 370 -1.85 -3.90 -17.95
C GLY A 370 -2.15 -2.43 -17.62
N ALA A 371 -1.35 -1.51 -18.18
CA ALA A 371 -1.54 -0.08 -17.98
C ALA A 371 -2.85 0.41 -18.62
N VAL A 372 -3.09 0.07 -19.88
CA VAL A 372 -4.28 0.55 -20.64
C VAL A 372 -5.56 -0.10 -20.13
N SER A 373 -5.59 -1.42 -19.99
CA SER A 373 -6.78 -2.14 -19.52
C SER A 373 -7.11 -1.79 -18.06
N GLY A 374 -6.11 -1.66 -17.22
CA GLY A 374 -6.30 -1.25 -15.82
C GLY A 374 -6.86 0.17 -15.71
N PHE A 375 -6.31 1.12 -16.47
CA PHE A 375 -6.81 2.50 -16.50
C PHE A 375 -8.26 2.57 -17.01
N LEU A 376 -8.57 1.88 -18.13
CA LEU A 376 -9.93 1.81 -18.69
C LEU A 376 -10.89 1.08 -17.74
N GLY A 377 -10.43 0.00 -17.13
CA GLY A 377 -11.20 -0.80 -16.17
C GLY A 377 -11.64 0.02 -14.95
N VAL A 378 -10.77 0.87 -14.40
CA VAL A 378 -11.12 1.77 -13.27
C VAL A 378 -12.19 2.77 -13.70
N ILE A 379 -12.03 3.41 -14.87
CA ILE A 379 -12.97 4.44 -15.34
C ILE A 379 -14.33 3.82 -15.68
N ILE A 380 -14.33 2.75 -16.47
CA ILE A 380 -15.56 2.08 -16.91
C ILE A 380 -16.23 1.40 -15.71
N GLY A 381 -15.48 0.63 -14.94
CA GLY A 381 -15.97 -0.07 -13.75
C GLY A 381 -16.57 0.88 -12.73
N GLY A 382 -15.93 2.02 -12.48
CA GLY A 382 -16.45 3.05 -11.58
C GLY A 382 -17.78 3.63 -12.06
N ARG A 383 -17.88 3.98 -13.35
CA ARG A 383 -19.14 4.51 -13.94
C ARG A 383 -20.27 3.48 -13.91
N VAL A 384 -19.97 2.24 -14.26
CA VAL A 384 -20.96 1.13 -14.23
C VAL A 384 -21.41 0.88 -12.79
N ALA A 385 -20.48 0.90 -11.82
CA ALA A 385 -20.80 0.72 -10.40
C ALA A 385 -21.72 1.82 -9.87
N ASP A 386 -21.47 3.07 -10.22
CA ASP A 386 -22.32 4.19 -9.82
C ASP A 386 -23.69 4.13 -10.52
N PHE A 387 -23.74 3.80 -11.80
CA PHE A 387 -25.00 3.60 -12.51
C PHE A 387 -25.83 2.44 -11.93
N LEU A 388 -25.21 1.29 -11.66
CA LEU A 388 -25.94 0.17 -11.06
C LEU A 388 -26.41 0.46 -9.64
N ARG A 389 -25.66 1.24 -8.86
CA ARG A 389 -26.05 1.66 -7.53
C ARG A 389 -27.35 2.48 -7.53
N THR A 390 -27.63 3.27 -8.55
CA THR A 390 -28.90 4.01 -8.65
C THR A 390 -30.12 3.09 -8.80
N LYS A 391 -29.91 1.88 -9.34
CA LYS A 391 -30.96 0.89 -9.55
C LYS A 391 -31.02 -0.18 -8.45
N ASN A 392 -29.87 -0.51 -7.84
CA ASN A 392 -29.75 -1.55 -6.82
C ASN A 392 -28.71 -1.15 -5.75
N PRO A 393 -29.05 -1.17 -4.47
CA PRO A 393 -28.08 -0.90 -3.38
C PRO A 393 -26.81 -1.76 -3.44
N ALA A 394 -26.92 -3.00 -3.95
CA ALA A 394 -25.79 -3.92 -4.15
C ALA A 394 -25.03 -3.68 -5.48
N GLY A 395 -25.38 -2.67 -6.27
CA GLY A 395 -24.83 -2.44 -7.61
C GLY A 395 -23.30 -2.41 -7.67
N ARG A 396 -22.64 -1.84 -6.66
CA ARG A 396 -21.17 -1.84 -6.59
C ARG A 396 -20.58 -3.24 -6.38
N ILE A 397 -21.23 -4.07 -5.56
CA ILE A 397 -20.80 -5.44 -5.32
C ILE A 397 -20.99 -6.29 -6.58
N LEU A 398 -22.07 -6.07 -7.32
CA LEU A 398 -22.33 -6.78 -8.58
C LEU A 398 -21.24 -6.50 -9.63
N VAL A 399 -20.73 -5.27 -9.71
CA VAL A 399 -19.61 -4.95 -10.63
C VAL A 399 -18.33 -5.69 -10.22
N VAL A 400 -18.03 -5.79 -8.93
CA VAL A 400 -16.88 -6.56 -8.44
C VAL A 400 -17.03 -8.04 -8.82
N ILE A 401 -18.21 -8.63 -8.60
CA ILE A 401 -18.50 -10.03 -8.97
C ILE A 401 -18.31 -10.24 -10.46
N LEU A 402 -18.88 -9.36 -11.30
CA LEU A 402 -18.75 -9.46 -12.74
C LEU A 402 -17.28 -9.33 -13.20
N GLY A 403 -16.50 -8.42 -12.57
CA GLY A 403 -15.09 -8.25 -12.89
C GLY A 403 -14.19 -9.41 -12.42
N VAL A 404 -14.64 -10.24 -11.49
CA VAL A 404 -13.91 -11.44 -11.04
C VAL A 404 -14.27 -12.67 -11.88
N LEU A 405 -15.48 -12.73 -12.42
CA LEU A 405 -15.97 -13.87 -13.22
C LEU A 405 -15.64 -13.75 -14.73
N GLY A 406 -15.32 -12.55 -15.24
CA GLY A 406 -14.94 -12.30 -16.63
C GLY A 406 -13.46 -12.15 -16.82
#